data_90a076f0c054583c2ec148ad11fe82c4
#
_entry.id   90a076f0c054583c2ec148ad11fe82c4
#
_cell.length_a   1.000
_cell.length_b   1.000
_cell.length_c   1.000
_cell.angle_alpha   90.00
_cell.angle_beta   90.00
_cell.angle_gamma   90.00
#
_symmetry.space_group_name_H-M   'P 1'
#
loop_
_entity.id
_entity.type
_entity.pdbx_description
1 polymer ?
#
loop_
_entity_poly.entity_id
_entity_poly.type
_entity_poly.pdbx_seq_one_letter_code
_entity_poly.pdbx_strand_id
1 'polypeptide(L)'
;MIIRIATGVFESLLSEARGAHPNECCGLVTGKPGLIETVVPAKNVSPHPDTSFEIDPGTLMRTQREVRERQHQVLGHYHSHPNGRAEPSPRDAARATHNGQVWLIIANGGVTGWEVVNPREADDDRDDGCVHGRFLPIKLLPV
;
A
#
# COMPACT_ATOMS: atom_id res chain seq x y z
N MET A 1 -7.43 -11.31 -7.90
CA MET A 1 -8.09 -11.00 -6.61
C MET A 1 -8.83 -9.67 -6.72
N ILE A 2 -9.97 -9.60 -6.10
CA ILE A 2 -10.77 -8.36 -6.00
C ILE A 2 -10.87 -8.00 -4.53
N ILE A 3 -10.57 -6.73 -4.21
CA ILE A 3 -10.75 -6.19 -2.86
C ILE A 3 -11.70 -5.01 -2.94
N ARG A 4 -12.71 -5.00 -2.08
CA ARG A 4 -13.63 -3.88 -1.95
C ARG A 4 -12.94 -2.77 -1.17
N ILE A 5 -13.17 -1.53 -1.58
CA ILE A 5 -12.56 -0.36 -0.95
C ILE A 5 -13.61 0.73 -0.79
N ALA A 6 -13.71 1.30 0.41
CA ALA A 6 -14.64 2.40 0.68
C ALA A 6 -14.32 3.59 -0.23
N THR A 7 -15.34 4.14 -0.88
CA THR A 7 -15.17 5.18 -1.91
C THR A 7 -14.38 6.39 -1.41
N GLY A 8 -14.62 6.84 -0.19
CA GLY A 8 -13.91 7.98 0.39
C GLY A 8 -12.41 7.77 0.56
N VAL A 9 -11.94 6.51 0.56
CA VAL A 9 -10.52 6.21 0.70
C VAL A 9 -9.73 6.72 -0.51
N PHE A 10 -10.26 6.59 -1.72
CA PHE A 10 -9.58 7.08 -2.92
C PHE A 10 -9.29 8.59 -2.83
N GLU A 11 -10.29 9.38 -2.48
CA GLU A 11 -10.13 10.83 -2.36
C GLU A 11 -9.13 11.20 -1.27
N SER A 12 -9.17 10.52 -0.14
CA SER A 12 -8.22 10.73 0.95
C SER A 12 -6.78 10.47 0.50
N LEU A 13 -6.56 9.37 -0.21
CA LEU A 13 -5.23 9.00 -0.71
C LEU A 13 -4.72 10.00 -1.74
N LEU A 14 -5.57 10.39 -2.69
CA LEU A 14 -5.17 11.34 -3.72
C LEU A 14 -4.86 12.71 -3.14
N SER A 15 -5.66 13.16 -2.17
CA SER A 15 -5.44 14.43 -1.49
C SER A 15 -4.12 14.41 -0.70
N GLU A 16 -3.84 13.33 0.01
CA GLU A 16 -2.62 13.19 0.78
C GLU A 16 -1.38 13.19 -0.11
N ALA A 17 -1.43 12.47 -1.23
CA ALA A 17 -0.32 12.44 -2.18
C ALA A 17 -0.02 13.83 -2.76
N ARG A 18 -1.07 14.61 -3.10
CA ARG A 18 -0.89 15.97 -3.57
C ARG A 18 -0.26 16.87 -2.50
N GLY A 19 -0.71 16.72 -1.25
CA GLY A 19 -0.18 17.53 -0.15
C GLY A 19 1.26 17.22 0.22
N ALA A 20 1.71 15.98 0.00
CA ALA A 20 3.07 15.56 0.32
C ALA A 20 4.08 15.84 -0.79
N HIS A 21 3.61 16.00 -2.05
CA HIS A 21 4.50 16.20 -3.19
C HIS A 21 5.53 17.30 -2.94
N PRO A 22 6.82 17.13 -3.22
CA PRO A 22 7.48 16.05 -3.97
C PRO A 22 7.90 14.83 -3.14
N ASN A 23 7.49 14.76 -1.88
CA ASN A 23 7.78 13.62 -1.03
C ASN A 23 6.74 12.52 -1.20
N GLU A 24 7.13 11.28 -0.89
CA GLU A 24 6.20 10.18 -0.81
C GLU A 24 5.35 10.33 0.47
N CYS A 25 4.02 10.24 0.33
CA CYS A 25 3.18 10.03 1.51
C CYS A 25 3.13 8.54 1.82
N CYS A 26 2.80 8.20 3.05
CA CYS A 26 2.64 6.82 3.47
C CYS A 26 1.66 6.70 4.62
N GLY A 27 1.19 5.48 4.85
CA GLY A 27 0.29 5.17 5.94
C GLY A 27 -0.17 3.73 5.93
N LEU A 28 -1.13 3.43 6.78
CA LEU A 28 -1.62 2.08 6.97
C LEU A 28 -3.00 1.91 6.33
N VAL A 29 -3.28 0.70 5.88
CA VAL A 29 -4.55 0.30 5.30
C VAL A 29 -5.23 -0.62 6.30
N THR A 30 -6.45 -0.30 6.71
CA THR A 30 -7.18 -1.05 7.73
C THR A 30 -8.56 -1.47 7.26
N GLY A 31 -9.08 -2.52 7.87
CA GLY A 31 -10.41 -3.04 7.57
C GLY A 31 -10.52 -4.51 7.94
N LYS A 32 -11.20 -5.26 7.11
CA LYS A 32 -11.41 -6.71 7.24
C LYS A 32 -10.87 -7.40 6.00
N PRO A 33 -10.61 -8.72 6.06
CA PRO A 33 -10.20 -9.44 4.86
C PRO A 33 -11.14 -9.17 3.67
N GLY A 34 -10.57 -8.71 2.56
CA GLY A 34 -11.32 -8.38 1.35
C GLY A 34 -12.02 -7.03 1.34
N LEU A 35 -11.92 -6.25 2.43
CA LEU A 35 -12.56 -4.93 2.52
C LEU A 35 -11.66 -3.90 3.19
N ILE A 36 -11.23 -2.92 2.41
CA ILE A 36 -10.50 -1.77 2.92
C ILE A 36 -11.53 -0.72 3.36
N GLU A 37 -11.56 -0.43 4.66
CA GLU A 37 -12.52 0.53 5.22
C GLU A 37 -11.91 1.90 5.47
N THR A 38 -10.67 1.94 5.97
CA THR A 38 -10.01 3.21 6.27
C THR A 38 -8.53 3.16 5.97
N VAL A 39 -7.93 4.33 5.86
CA VAL A 39 -6.48 4.49 5.83
C VAL A 39 -6.05 5.40 6.97
N VAL A 40 -4.86 5.16 7.49
CA VAL A 40 -4.30 5.93 8.61
C VAL A 40 -3.01 6.58 8.13
N PRO A 41 -3.02 7.89 7.88
CA PRO A 41 -1.81 8.60 7.48
C PRO A 41 -0.71 8.46 8.53
N ALA A 42 0.52 8.31 8.06
CA ALA A 42 1.70 8.21 8.90
C ALA A 42 2.76 9.20 8.43
N LYS A 43 3.60 9.62 9.36
CA LYS A 43 4.75 10.42 9.02
C LYS A 43 5.76 9.55 8.26
N ASN A 44 6.28 10.08 7.15
CA ASN A 44 7.38 9.46 6.44
C ASN A 44 8.69 9.85 7.13
N VAL A 45 9.29 8.91 7.85
CA VAL A 45 10.55 9.14 8.59
C VAL A 45 11.79 8.69 7.82
N SER A 46 11.64 8.41 6.52
CA SER A 46 12.79 8.09 5.67
C SER A 46 13.76 9.27 5.60
N PRO A 47 15.08 9.02 5.59
CA PRO A 47 16.06 10.08 5.34
C PRO A 47 16.02 10.62 3.90
N HIS A 48 15.36 9.91 2.98
CA HIS A 48 15.17 10.31 1.58
C HIS A 48 13.66 10.24 1.22
N PRO A 49 12.84 11.16 1.78
CA PRO A 49 11.39 11.03 1.65
C PRO A 49 10.84 11.27 0.24
N ASP A 50 11.63 11.85 -0.66
CA ASP A 50 11.25 12.07 -2.06
C ASP A 50 11.34 10.80 -2.92
N THR A 51 12.12 9.82 -2.48
CA THR A 51 12.35 8.58 -3.25
C THR A 51 12.08 7.30 -2.46
N SER A 52 11.77 7.41 -1.17
CA SER A 52 11.47 6.26 -0.33
C SER A 52 10.54 6.65 0.80
N PHE A 53 9.97 5.67 1.46
CA PHE A 53 9.15 5.91 2.64
C PHE A 53 9.53 4.96 3.77
N GLU A 54 9.27 5.41 4.97
CA GLU A 54 9.34 4.61 6.18
C GLU A 54 8.26 5.09 7.13
N ILE A 55 7.36 4.19 7.51
CA ILE A 55 6.25 4.53 8.41
C ILE A 55 6.79 4.65 9.83
N ASP A 56 6.46 5.74 10.52
CA ASP A 56 6.89 5.89 11.90
C ASP A 56 6.30 4.78 12.78
N PRO A 57 7.13 4.15 13.64
CA PRO A 57 6.69 2.99 14.43
C PRO A 57 5.54 3.28 15.38
N GLY A 58 5.45 4.50 15.88
CA GLY A 58 4.38 4.90 16.80
C GLY A 58 3.01 4.82 16.17
N THR A 59 2.87 5.24 14.90
CA THR A 59 1.61 5.14 14.17
C THR A 59 1.20 3.67 14.00
N LEU A 60 2.14 2.79 13.63
CA LEU A 60 1.85 1.38 13.49
C LEU A 60 1.33 0.78 14.80
N MET A 61 2.00 1.04 15.90
CA MET A 61 1.63 0.50 17.20
C MET A 61 0.25 0.99 17.64
N ARG A 62 -0.04 2.28 17.51
CA ARG A 62 -1.35 2.84 17.86
C ARG A 62 -2.45 2.26 17.00
N THR A 63 -2.21 2.16 15.70
CA THR A 63 -3.20 1.62 14.76
C THR A 63 -3.52 0.16 15.05
N GLN A 64 -2.51 -0.66 15.30
CA GLN A 64 -2.72 -2.08 15.66
C GLN A 64 -3.58 -2.21 16.91
N ARG A 65 -3.40 -1.34 17.89
CA ARG A 65 -4.22 -1.33 19.11
C ARG A 65 -5.65 -0.94 18.83
N GLU A 66 -5.85 0.15 18.09
CA GLU A 66 -7.17 0.69 17.77
C GLU A 66 -8.01 -0.27 16.94
N VAL A 67 -7.42 -0.90 15.92
CA VAL A 67 -8.18 -1.82 15.06
C VAL A 67 -8.60 -3.08 15.79
N ARG A 68 -7.79 -3.55 16.75
CA ARG A 68 -8.17 -4.71 17.59
C ARG A 68 -9.45 -4.46 18.39
N GLU A 69 -9.61 -3.26 18.90
CA GLU A 69 -10.81 -2.88 19.66
C GLU A 69 -12.06 -2.86 18.78
N ARG A 70 -11.90 -2.65 17.48
CA ARG A 70 -13.00 -2.62 16.51
C ARG A 70 -13.19 -3.94 15.77
N GLN A 71 -12.44 -4.97 16.11
CA GLN A 71 -12.42 -6.25 15.37
C GLN A 71 -12.02 -6.08 13.89
N HIS A 72 -11.22 -5.07 13.63
CA HIS A 72 -10.56 -4.85 12.34
C HIS A 72 -9.10 -5.29 12.42
N GLN A 73 -8.39 -5.15 11.31
CA GLN A 73 -6.96 -5.46 11.27
C GLN A 73 -6.23 -4.50 10.33
N VAL A 74 -4.93 -4.41 10.50
CA VAL A 74 -4.06 -3.76 9.53
C VAL A 74 -3.87 -4.72 8.38
N LEU A 75 -4.35 -4.32 7.20
CA LEU A 75 -4.28 -5.15 5.98
C LEU A 75 -2.97 -4.97 5.24
N GLY A 76 -2.32 -3.84 5.43
CA GLY A 76 -1.09 -3.48 4.75
C GLY A 76 -0.82 -1.99 4.86
N HIS A 77 -0.20 -1.44 3.84
CA HIS A 77 0.13 -0.02 3.85
C HIS A 77 0.01 0.59 2.45
N TYR A 78 0.14 1.91 2.38
CA TYR A 78 0.14 2.65 1.13
C TYR A 78 1.29 3.63 1.09
N HIS A 79 1.67 4.01 -0.11
CA HIS A 79 2.60 5.11 -0.34
C HIS A 79 2.38 5.69 -1.74
N SER A 80 2.89 6.90 -1.95
CA SER A 80 2.83 7.54 -3.26
C SER A 80 4.17 7.45 -3.98
N HIS A 81 4.09 7.39 -5.32
CA HIS A 81 5.26 7.46 -6.20
C HIS A 81 5.25 8.80 -6.95
N PRO A 82 5.96 9.83 -6.46
CA PRO A 82 6.01 11.13 -7.14
C PRO A 82 6.53 11.08 -8.58
N ASN A 83 7.28 10.02 -8.92
CA ASN A 83 7.76 9.80 -10.29
C ASN A 83 6.67 9.34 -11.27
N GLY A 84 5.45 9.11 -10.81
CA GLY A 84 4.31 8.71 -11.63
C GLY A 84 4.22 7.23 -11.95
N ARG A 85 5.09 6.38 -11.41
CA ARG A 85 5.02 4.93 -11.66
C ARG A 85 3.98 4.28 -10.76
N ALA A 86 2.98 3.66 -11.37
CA ALA A 86 1.88 3.02 -10.65
C ALA A 86 2.22 1.62 -10.14
N GLU A 87 3.36 1.05 -10.52
CA GLU A 87 3.79 -0.27 -10.10
C GLU A 87 4.77 -0.21 -8.94
N PRO A 88 4.86 -1.28 -8.12
CA PRO A 88 5.90 -1.38 -7.11
C PRO A 88 7.30 -1.27 -7.74
N SER A 89 8.20 -0.62 -7.03
CA SER A 89 9.60 -0.48 -7.46
C SER A 89 10.43 -1.70 -7.04
N PRO A 90 11.64 -1.87 -7.61
CA PRO A 90 12.58 -2.88 -7.10
C PRO A 90 12.90 -2.70 -5.61
N ARG A 91 12.96 -1.46 -5.14
CA ARG A 91 13.14 -1.15 -3.71
C ARG A 91 11.96 -1.63 -2.89
N ASP A 92 10.73 -1.44 -3.39
CA ASP A 92 9.53 -1.95 -2.74
C ASP A 92 9.61 -3.47 -2.60
N ALA A 93 10.01 -4.18 -3.65
CA ALA A 93 10.16 -5.63 -3.64
C ALA A 93 11.18 -6.10 -2.59
N ALA A 94 12.29 -5.38 -2.45
CA ALA A 94 13.32 -5.72 -1.46
C ALA A 94 12.82 -5.53 -0.02
N ARG A 95 11.82 -4.69 0.19
CA ARG A 95 11.25 -4.39 1.52
C ARG A 95 9.99 -5.18 1.84
N ALA A 96 9.43 -5.91 0.88
CA ALA A 96 8.24 -6.72 1.08
C ALA A 96 8.59 -7.95 1.93
N THR A 97 8.07 -8.02 3.16
CA THR A 97 8.46 -9.05 4.13
C THR A 97 7.29 -9.94 4.57
N HIS A 98 6.05 -9.50 4.39
CA HIS A 98 4.88 -10.23 4.86
C HIS A 98 3.94 -10.57 3.70
N ASN A 99 3.88 -11.85 3.35
CA ASN A 99 2.96 -12.33 2.33
C ASN A 99 1.51 -12.09 2.74
N GLY A 100 0.66 -11.81 1.77
CA GLY A 100 -0.75 -11.52 1.98
C GLY A 100 -1.05 -10.06 2.30
N GLN A 101 -0.05 -9.23 2.56
CA GLN A 101 -0.28 -7.80 2.75
C GLN A 101 -0.79 -7.14 1.48
N VAL A 102 -1.65 -6.16 1.66
CA VAL A 102 -2.15 -5.29 0.59
C VAL A 102 -1.33 -4.01 0.59
N TRP A 103 -0.75 -3.68 -0.56
CA TRP A 103 -0.07 -2.41 -0.77
C TRP A 103 -0.86 -1.56 -1.76
N LEU A 104 -1.14 -0.32 -1.41
CA LEU A 104 -1.74 0.63 -2.33
C LEU A 104 -0.66 1.62 -2.77
N ILE A 105 -0.60 1.88 -4.07
CA ILE A 105 0.34 2.85 -4.65
C ILE A 105 -0.45 3.97 -5.32
N ILE A 106 -0.11 5.21 -4.98
CA ILE A 106 -0.75 6.40 -5.52
C ILE A 106 0.22 7.02 -6.53
N ALA A 107 -0.22 7.13 -7.78
CA ALA A 107 0.57 7.72 -8.84
C ALA A 107 -0.33 8.28 -9.94
N ASN A 108 0.05 9.41 -10.51
CA ASN A 108 -0.65 10.04 -11.63
C ASN A 108 -2.16 10.23 -11.41
N GLY A 109 -2.56 10.58 -10.19
CA GLY A 109 -3.98 10.80 -9.89
C GLY A 109 -4.80 9.53 -9.79
N GLY A 110 -4.18 8.37 -9.62
CA GLY A 110 -4.85 7.09 -9.44
C GLY A 110 -4.27 6.27 -8.32
N VAL A 111 -4.95 5.18 -7.99
CA VAL A 111 -4.53 4.24 -6.94
C VAL A 111 -4.52 2.83 -7.53
N THR A 112 -3.42 2.13 -7.36
CA THR A 112 -3.31 0.72 -7.73
C THR A 112 -3.15 -0.13 -6.47
N GLY A 113 -3.64 -1.36 -6.52
CA GLY A 113 -3.56 -2.31 -5.41
C GLY A 113 -2.71 -3.52 -5.77
N TRP A 114 -1.98 -4.02 -4.79
CA TRP A 114 -1.03 -5.12 -4.95
C TRP A 114 -1.06 -6.03 -3.74
N GLU A 115 -0.95 -7.33 -3.99
CA GLU A 115 -0.81 -8.32 -2.93
C GLU A 115 0.63 -8.81 -2.89
N VAL A 116 1.24 -8.81 -1.72
CA VAL A 116 2.57 -9.39 -1.53
C VAL A 116 2.46 -10.92 -1.55
N VAL A 117 3.21 -11.56 -2.43
CA VAL A 117 3.22 -13.03 -2.58
C VAL A 117 4.60 -13.59 -2.31
N ASN A 118 4.69 -14.91 -2.15
CA ASN A 118 5.97 -15.59 -2.01
C ASN A 118 6.91 -15.23 -3.16
N PRO A 119 8.22 -15.06 -2.89
CA PRO A 119 9.17 -14.81 -3.96
C PRO A 119 9.09 -15.91 -5.03
N ARG A 120 9.07 -15.50 -6.30
CA ARG A 120 9.02 -16.43 -7.43
C ARG A 120 10.41 -16.76 -7.91
N GLU A 121 10.57 -18.00 -8.37
CA GLU A 121 11.79 -18.44 -9.02
C GLU A 121 11.99 -17.72 -10.36
N ALA A 122 13.24 -17.58 -10.80
CA ALA A 122 13.56 -16.83 -12.01
C ALA A 122 12.95 -17.44 -13.29
N ASP A 123 12.66 -18.75 -13.28
CA ASP A 123 12.07 -19.48 -14.41
C ASP A 123 10.54 -19.57 -14.34
N ASP A 124 9.90 -18.92 -13.37
CA ASP A 124 8.45 -18.86 -13.28
C ASP A 124 7.92 -18.02 -14.44
N ASP A 125 7.18 -18.64 -15.34
CA ASP A 125 6.67 -18.01 -16.55
C ASP A 125 5.17 -17.74 -16.52
N ARG A 126 4.53 -17.79 -15.33
CA ARG A 126 3.10 -17.49 -15.21
C ARG A 126 2.81 -16.07 -15.68
N ASP A 127 1.78 -15.94 -16.51
CA ASP A 127 1.34 -14.66 -17.07
C ASP A 127 0.16 -14.10 -16.26
N ASP A 128 0.43 -13.74 -15.02
CA ASP A 128 -0.58 -13.23 -14.09
C ASP A 128 -0.34 -11.77 -13.65
N GLY A 129 0.60 -11.09 -14.30
CA GLY A 129 0.91 -9.70 -14.01
C GLY A 129 1.81 -9.49 -12.78
N CYS A 130 2.46 -10.54 -12.30
CA CYS A 130 3.35 -10.44 -11.15
C CYS A 130 4.51 -9.49 -11.43
N VAL A 131 4.74 -8.55 -10.52
CA VAL A 131 5.80 -7.56 -10.62
C VAL A 131 6.92 -7.92 -9.66
N HIS A 132 8.16 -7.93 -10.18
CA HIS A 132 9.38 -8.26 -9.43
C HIS A 132 9.30 -9.59 -8.66
N GLY A 133 8.46 -10.52 -9.10
CA GLY A 133 8.27 -11.81 -8.43
C GLY A 133 7.67 -11.72 -7.02
N ARG A 134 7.15 -10.55 -6.61
CA ARG A 134 6.68 -10.31 -5.25
C ARG A 134 5.27 -9.75 -5.16
N PHE A 135 4.73 -9.18 -6.24
CA PHE A 135 3.47 -8.44 -6.19
C PHE A 135 2.51 -8.89 -7.28
N LEU A 136 1.31 -9.30 -6.89
CA LEU A 136 0.21 -9.55 -7.82
C LEU A 136 -0.74 -8.35 -7.83
N PRO A 137 -1.20 -7.92 -9.01
CA PRO A 137 -2.17 -6.85 -9.08
C PRO A 137 -3.50 -7.25 -8.45
N ILE A 138 -4.11 -6.30 -7.75
CA ILE A 138 -5.43 -6.44 -7.15
C ILE A 138 -6.39 -5.51 -7.88
N LYS A 139 -7.59 -6.01 -8.21
CA LYS A 139 -8.66 -5.15 -8.69
C LYS A 139 -9.35 -4.51 -7.48
N LEU A 140 -9.34 -3.18 -7.42
CA LEU A 140 -10.01 -2.42 -6.36
C LEU A 140 -11.42 -2.09 -6.81
N LEU A 141 -12.41 -2.51 -6.01
CA LEU A 141 -13.82 -2.29 -6.30
C LEU A 141 -14.39 -1.28 -5.30
N PRO A 142 -14.71 -0.04 -5.74
CA PRO A 142 -15.31 0.96 -4.85
C PRO A 142 -16.67 0.52 -4.33
N VAL A 143 -16.92 0.75 -3.06
CA VAL A 143 -18.20 0.41 -2.43
C VAL A 143 -18.71 1.54 -1.53
#